data_2dea471529d12c4bd167c6d6666769d1
#
_entry.id   2dea471529d12c4bd167c6d6666769d1
#
_cell.length_a   1.000
_cell.length_b   1.000
_cell.length_c   1.000
_cell.angle_alpha   90.00
_cell.angle_beta   90.00
_cell.angle_gamma   90.00
#
_symmetry.space_group_name_H-M   'P 1'
#
loop_
_entity.id
_entity.type
_entity.pdbx_description
1 polymer ?
#
loop_
_entity_poly.entity_id
_entity_poly.type
_entity_poly.pdbx_seq_one_letter_code
_entity_poly.pdbx_strand_id
1 'polypeptide(L)'
;CSSDLVVWGIIMLVTAVYGINALDKLNKIAIPSLVIVTVIGCVVAIQRFGTGNLSMTIEDPAMSFADGVVLTISFMATGALNAPDFTRYQRTRKDTVLSSAIGVMPAGMAMLILGAVMTRIAQQYDISLVFSNIGLPFLGMVVLILATWTTNTTNAYSAGLNAVMVFNLKESGRSMATVILGAVGTVLAAVGVAGNFEGFLTLLGNAFMPIIALFIVEYWSLGKGKAENFTLREGWSVAGIVTWALGFAATFLTVGISFINGMLVSGILYLVWRLVKKGDK
;
A
#
# COMPACT_ATOMS: atom_id res chain seq x y z
N CYS A 1 -0.34 -24.58 0.66
CA CYS A 1 0.91 -25.28 0.96
C CYS A 1 2.09 -24.32 0.71
N SER A 2 3.22 -24.45 1.47
CA SER A 2 4.37 -23.55 1.29
C SER A 2 4.97 -23.62 -0.13
N SER A 3 4.86 -24.77 -0.79
CA SER A 3 5.29 -24.94 -2.18
C SER A 3 4.53 -24.07 -3.17
N ASP A 4 3.24 -23.90 -2.98
CA ASP A 4 2.39 -23.10 -3.87
C ASP A 4 2.73 -21.60 -3.75
N LEU A 5 3.03 -21.14 -2.52
CA LEU A 5 3.49 -19.76 -2.27
C LEU A 5 4.80 -19.47 -2.99
N VAL A 6 5.74 -20.43 -2.99
CA VAL A 6 7.03 -20.27 -3.69
C VAL A 6 6.83 -20.23 -5.20
N VAL A 7 6.02 -21.12 -5.76
CA VAL A 7 5.77 -21.17 -7.23
C VAL A 7 5.11 -19.87 -7.69
N TRP A 8 4.04 -19.43 -7.01
CA TRP A 8 3.36 -18.17 -7.34
C TRP A 8 4.26 -16.96 -7.11
N GLY A 9 5.05 -16.95 -6.04
CA GLY A 9 6.05 -15.91 -5.77
C GLY A 9 7.04 -15.74 -6.93
N ILE A 10 7.56 -16.84 -7.47
CA ILE A 10 8.47 -16.82 -8.63
C ILE A 10 7.78 -16.28 -9.89
N ILE A 11 6.54 -16.71 -10.20
CA ILE A 11 5.80 -16.25 -11.36
C ILE A 11 5.55 -14.73 -11.29
N MET A 12 5.13 -14.24 -10.13
CA MET A 12 4.89 -12.81 -9.90
C MET A 12 6.18 -12.00 -9.99
N LEU A 13 7.28 -12.54 -9.47
CA LEU A 13 8.59 -11.89 -9.50
C LEU A 13 9.13 -11.74 -10.92
N VAL A 14 8.94 -12.75 -11.79
CA VAL A 14 9.31 -12.65 -13.21
C VAL A 14 8.65 -11.43 -13.86
N THR A 15 7.37 -11.20 -13.61
CA THR A 15 6.66 -10.02 -14.15
C THR A 15 7.27 -8.71 -13.64
N ALA A 16 7.64 -8.63 -12.34
CA ALA A 16 8.27 -7.44 -11.75
C ALA A 16 9.65 -7.13 -12.35
N VAL A 17 10.43 -8.16 -12.66
CA VAL A 17 11.76 -8.04 -13.28
C VAL A 17 11.67 -7.40 -14.67
N TYR A 18 10.66 -7.74 -15.47
CA TYR A 18 10.42 -7.12 -16.77
C TYR A 18 10.01 -5.64 -16.69
N GLY A 19 9.63 -5.17 -15.50
CA GLY A 19 9.45 -3.75 -15.20
C GLY A 19 8.10 -3.17 -15.62
N ILE A 20 8.05 -1.82 -15.74
CA ILE A 20 6.80 -1.08 -15.86
C ILE A 20 5.93 -1.48 -17.07
N ASN A 21 6.53 -1.87 -18.18
CA ASN A 21 5.78 -2.27 -19.37
C ASN A 21 5.02 -3.59 -19.15
N ALA A 22 5.60 -4.52 -18.38
CA ALA A 22 4.93 -5.77 -18.04
C ALA A 22 3.82 -5.54 -17.02
N LEU A 23 4.05 -4.65 -16.03
CA LEU A 23 3.03 -4.22 -15.08
C LEU A 23 1.85 -3.57 -15.79
N ASP A 24 2.09 -2.66 -16.72
CA ASP A 24 1.04 -1.97 -17.48
C ASP A 24 0.15 -2.97 -18.25
N LYS A 25 0.77 -3.93 -18.94
CA LYS A 25 0.04 -4.99 -19.64
C LYS A 25 -0.79 -5.87 -18.69
N LEU A 26 -0.21 -6.28 -17.57
CA LEU A 26 -0.90 -7.04 -16.53
C LEU A 26 -2.11 -6.26 -15.99
N ASN A 27 -1.92 -5.01 -15.63
CA ASN A 27 -2.96 -4.17 -15.04
C ASN A 27 -4.10 -3.87 -16.01
N LYS A 28 -3.82 -3.68 -17.29
CA LYS A 28 -4.85 -3.47 -18.34
C LYS A 28 -5.83 -4.64 -18.46
N ILE A 29 -5.40 -5.85 -18.14
CA ILE A 29 -6.24 -7.05 -18.16
C ILE A 29 -6.83 -7.30 -16.77
N ALA A 30 -5.99 -7.25 -15.75
CA ALA A 30 -6.38 -7.66 -14.41
C ALA A 30 -7.40 -6.69 -13.77
N ILE A 31 -7.20 -5.36 -13.89
CA ILE A 31 -8.06 -4.38 -13.23
C ILE A 31 -9.51 -4.45 -13.73
N PRO A 32 -9.80 -4.39 -15.05
CA PRO A 32 -11.18 -4.56 -15.52
C PRO A 32 -11.78 -5.91 -15.13
N SER A 33 -10.99 -6.98 -15.20
CA SER A 33 -11.45 -8.32 -14.80
C SER A 33 -11.82 -8.39 -13.34
N LEU A 34 -10.99 -7.83 -12.44
CA LEU A 34 -11.26 -7.76 -11.01
C LEU A 34 -12.55 -6.99 -10.71
N VAL A 35 -12.75 -5.83 -11.34
CA VAL A 35 -13.97 -5.03 -11.16
C VAL A 35 -15.20 -5.83 -11.61
N ILE A 36 -15.17 -6.40 -12.81
CA ILE A 36 -16.30 -7.16 -13.36
C ILE A 36 -16.64 -8.35 -12.45
N VAL A 37 -15.63 -9.15 -12.09
CA VAL A 37 -15.86 -10.35 -11.27
C VAL A 37 -16.33 -9.97 -9.86
N THR A 38 -15.81 -8.91 -9.26
CA THR A 38 -16.27 -8.44 -7.95
C THR A 38 -17.71 -7.96 -7.99
N VAL A 39 -18.12 -7.23 -9.03
CA VAL A 39 -19.52 -6.80 -9.20
C VAL A 39 -20.43 -8.02 -9.40
N ILE A 40 -20.06 -8.99 -10.23
CA ILE A 40 -20.81 -10.23 -10.39
C ILE A 40 -20.93 -10.96 -9.05
N GLY A 41 -19.84 -11.10 -8.31
CA GLY A 41 -19.81 -11.73 -6.99
C GLY A 41 -20.77 -11.03 -6.01
N CYS A 42 -20.75 -9.71 -5.98
CA CYS A 42 -21.64 -8.90 -5.13
C CYS A 42 -23.12 -9.12 -5.48
N VAL A 43 -23.46 -9.09 -6.76
CA VAL A 43 -24.86 -9.34 -7.23
C VAL A 43 -25.31 -10.74 -6.84
N VAL A 44 -24.49 -11.76 -7.10
CA VAL A 44 -24.83 -13.16 -6.77
C VAL A 44 -24.90 -13.35 -5.25
N ALA A 45 -24.03 -12.72 -4.46
CA ALA A 45 -24.08 -12.76 -3.00
C ALA A 45 -25.41 -12.19 -2.48
N ILE A 46 -25.84 -11.03 -3.00
CA ILE A 46 -27.12 -10.40 -2.66
C ILE A 46 -28.29 -11.30 -3.03
N GLN A 47 -28.28 -11.89 -4.23
CA GLN A 47 -29.34 -12.79 -4.67
C GLN A 47 -29.43 -14.05 -3.81
N ARG A 48 -28.30 -14.58 -3.37
CA ARG A 48 -28.24 -15.86 -2.64
C ARG A 48 -28.50 -15.72 -1.14
N PHE A 49 -27.98 -14.69 -0.52
CA PHE A 49 -28.06 -14.49 0.94
C PHE A 49 -29.01 -13.35 1.33
N GLY A 50 -29.50 -12.56 0.37
CA GLY A 50 -30.28 -11.36 0.65
C GLY A 50 -29.42 -10.24 1.27
N THR A 51 -30.10 -9.19 1.73
CA THR A 51 -29.45 -8.01 2.34
C THR A 51 -29.66 -7.94 3.86
N GLY A 52 -30.32 -8.94 4.46
CA GLY A 52 -30.63 -8.94 5.89
C GLY A 52 -29.41 -8.78 6.80
N ASN A 53 -28.29 -9.42 6.44
CA ASN A 53 -27.05 -9.35 7.20
C ASN A 53 -26.41 -7.95 7.18
N LEU A 54 -26.75 -7.07 6.24
CA LEU A 54 -26.20 -5.70 6.19
C LEU A 54 -26.71 -4.84 7.36
N SER A 55 -27.93 -5.08 7.82
CA SER A 55 -28.56 -4.35 8.92
C SER A 55 -28.29 -4.94 10.30
N MET A 56 -27.64 -6.10 10.39
CA MET A 56 -27.34 -6.73 11.67
C MET A 56 -26.33 -5.90 12.47
N THR A 57 -26.64 -5.60 13.72
CA THR A 57 -25.69 -4.99 14.64
C THR A 57 -24.66 -6.04 15.08
N ILE A 58 -23.39 -5.67 15.11
CA ILE A 58 -22.34 -6.50 15.70
C ILE A 58 -22.28 -6.16 17.18
N GLU A 59 -22.69 -7.09 18.04
CA GLU A 59 -22.73 -6.89 19.48
C GLU A 59 -21.32 -6.86 20.08
N ASP A 60 -20.41 -7.65 19.53
CA ASP A 60 -19.00 -7.72 19.96
C ASP A 60 -18.08 -7.60 18.74
N PRO A 61 -17.73 -6.39 18.31
CA PRO A 61 -16.85 -6.18 17.17
C PRO A 61 -15.41 -6.56 17.53
N ALA A 62 -14.73 -7.29 16.64
CA ALA A 62 -13.34 -7.72 16.80
C ALA A 62 -12.36 -6.54 16.99
N MET A 63 -12.72 -5.36 16.53
CA MET A 63 -11.96 -4.12 16.70
C MET A 63 -12.89 -2.91 16.79
N SER A 64 -12.42 -1.82 17.40
CA SER A 64 -13.14 -0.55 17.41
C SER A 64 -13.18 0.10 16.01
N PHE A 65 -14.14 1.01 15.78
CA PHE A 65 -14.19 1.79 14.55
C PHE A 65 -12.90 2.58 14.33
N ALA A 66 -12.32 3.14 15.40
CA ALA A 66 -11.06 3.88 15.33
C ALA A 66 -9.88 3.00 14.88
N ASP A 67 -9.79 1.78 15.41
CA ASP A 67 -8.75 0.83 15.01
C ASP A 67 -8.90 0.41 13.53
N GLY A 68 -10.14 0.19 13.07
CA GLY A 68 -10.43 -0.07 11.66
C GLY A 68 -10.00 1.08 10.74
N VAL A 69 -10.22 2.33 11.16
CA VAL A 69 -9.73 3.51 10.42
C VAL A 69 -8.21 3.55 10.40
N VAL A 70 -7.54 3.32 11.54
CA VAL A 70 -6.07 3.26 11.62
C VAL A 70 -5.52 2.18 10.71
N LEU A 71 -6.12 1.00 10.70
CA LEU A 71 -5.69 -0.13 9.87
C LEU A 71 -5.82 0.19 8.36
N THR A 72 -6.96 0.80 7.97
CA THR A 72 -7.21 1.22 6.58
C THR A 72 -6.20 2.27 6.12
N ILE A 73 -5.91 3.29 6.94
CA ILE A 73 -4.91 4.32 6.64
C ILE A 73 -3.51 3.69 6.56
N SER A 74 -3.18 2.78 7.45
CA SER A 74 -1.89 2.07 7.46
C SER A 74 -1.69 1.25 6.18
N PHE A 75 -2.74 0.58 5.71
CA PHE A 75 -2.73 -0.12 4.42
C PHE A 75 -2.48 0.84 3.24
N MET A 76 -3.17 2.00 3.23
CA MET A 76 -3.01 3.01 2.18
C MET A 76 -1.66 3.73 2.22
N ALA A 77 -0.99 3.81 3.38
CA ALA A 77 0.29 4.50 3.55
C ALA A 77 1.39 3.94 2.62
N THR A 78 1.42 2.61 2.43
CA THR A 78 2.36 1.96 1.51
C THR A 78 2.15 2.43 0.07
N GLY A 79 0.89 2.50 -0.37
CA GLY A 79 0.54 3.01 -1.70
C GLY A 79 0.92 4.48 -1.88
N ALA A 80 0.73 5.31 -0.85
CA ALA A 80 1.09 6.72 -0.88
C ALA A 80 2.61 6.93 -1.03
N LEU A 81 3.44 6.13 -0.35
CA LEU A 81 4.91 6.20 -0.48
C LEU A 81 5.40 5.69 -1.83
N ASN A 82 4.74 4.68 -2.41
CA ASN A 82 5.09 4.13 -3.72
C ASN A 82 4.51 4.96 -4.88
N ALA A 83 3.60 5.90 -4.64
CA ALA A 83 2.96 6.69 -5.69
C ALA A 83 3.97 7.39 -6.64
N PRO A 84 5.09 7.98 -6.17
CA PRO A 84 6.08 8.59 -7.05
C PRO A 84 6.71 7.61 -8.05
N ASP A 85 6.86 6.33 -7.70
CA ASP A 85 7.46 5.30 -8.57
C ASP A 85 6.65 5.09 -9.86
N PHE A 86 5.35 5.34 -9.80
CA PHE A 86 4.41 5.19 -10.91
C PHE A 86 4.05 6.53 -11.56
N THR A 87 3.85 7.57 -10.75
CA THR A 87 3.45 8.88 -11.27
C THR A 87 4.57 9.60 -12.01
N ARG A 88 5.84 9.23 -11.82
CA ARG A 88 6.97 9.75 -12.59
C ARG A 88 6.86 9.52 -14.12
N TYR A 89 6.03 8.59 -14.55
CA TYR A 89 5.75 8.35 -15.98
C TYR A 89 4.66 9.24 -16.55
N GLN A 90 3.99 10.05 -15.72
CA GLN A 90 2.99 10.99 -16.16
C GLN A 90 3.62 12.18 -16.88
N ARG A 91 2.92 12.73 -17.89
CA ARG A 91 3.46 13.82 -18.71
C ARG A 91 3.34 15.17 -18.05
N THR A 92 2.26 15.38 -17.30
CA THR A 92 1.98 16.67 -16.65
C THR A 92 1.57 16.48 -15.20
N ARG A 93 1.73 17.54 -14.39
CA ARG A 93 1.24 17.58 -13.01
C ARG A 93 -0.28 17.35 -12.93
N LYS A 94 -1.02 17.88 -13.94
CA LYS A 94 -2.47 17.67 -14.01
C LYS A 94 -2.81 16.20 -14.21
N ASP A 95 -2.08 15.48 -15.07
CA ASP A 95 -2.30 14.05 -15.29
C ASP A 95 -2.01 13.26 -14.00
N THR A 96 -0.97 13.61 -13.27
CA THR A 96 -0.65 13.01 -11.97
C THR A 96 -1.78 13.18 -10.97
N VAL A 97 -2.30 14.41 -10.82
CA VAL A 97 -3.41 14.70 -9.88
C VAL A 97 -4.68 13.99 -10.32
N LEU A 98 -5.03 14.03 -11.60
CA LEU A 98 -6.25 13.38 -12.12
C LEU A 98 -6.18 11.86 -11.99
N SER A 99 -5.06 11.23 -12.36
CA SER A 99 -4.91 9.77 -12.23
C SER A 99 -4.96 9.31 -10.78
N SER A 100 -4.40 10.07 -9.85
CA SER A 100 -4.47 9.77 -8.43
C SER A 100 -5.86 10.03 -7.84
N ALA A 101 -6.46 11.19 -8.11
CA ALA A 101 -7.75 11.57 -7.53
C ALA A 101 -8.92 10.80 -8.14
N ILE A 102 -8.92 10.54 -9.45
CA ILE A 102 -10.04 9.88 -10.15
C ILE A 102 -9.75 8.39 -10.36
N GLY A 103 -8.50 8.01 -10.64
CA GLY A 103 -8.13 6.62 -10.88
C GLY A 103 -8.02 5.79 -9.60
N VAL A 104 -7.43 6.36 -8.54
CA VAL A 104 -7.16 5.60 -7.31
C VAL A 104 -8.31 5.74 -6.30
N MET A 105 -8.73 6.97 -5.96
CA MET A 105 -9.70 7.15 -4.87
C MET A 105 -11.07 6.53 -5.16
N PRO A 106 -11.79 6.85 -6.25
CA PRO A 106 -13.12 6.28 -6.48
C PRO A 106 -13.07 4.76 -6.69
N ALA A 107 -12.09 4.28 -7.45
CA ALA A 107 -11.94 2.85 -7.68
C ALA A 107 -11.59 2.09 -6.39
N GLY A 108 -10.65 2.60 -5.60
CA GLY A 108 -10.28 2.03 -4.31
C GLY A 108 -11.46 2.04 -3.33
N MET A 109 -12.18 3.15 -3.22
CA MET A 109 -13.37 3.25 -2.36
C MET A 109 -14.47 2.30 -2.81
N ALA A 110 -14.74 2.20 -4.11
CA ALA A 110 -15.73 1.26 -4.64
C ALA A 110 -15.36 -0.19 -4.32
N MET A 111 -14.10 -0.57 -4.49
CA MET A 111 -13.64 -1.92 -4.17
C MET A 111 -13.70 -2.23 -2.68
N LEU A 112 -13.37 -1.27 -1.81
CA LEU A 112 -13.51 -1.43 -0.36
C LEU A 112 -14.98 -1.60 0.05
N ILE A 113 -15.88 -0.80 -0.51
CA ILE A 113 -17.32 -0.89 -0.24
C ILE A 113 -17.87 -2.22 -0.73
N LEU A 114 -17.57 -2.63 -1.97
CA LEU A 114 -18.02 -3.91 -2.52
C LEU A 114 -17.49 -5.09 -1.69
N GLY A 115 -16.21 -5.05 -1.30
CA GLY A 115 -15.61 -6.06 -0.43
C GLY A 115 -16.29 -6.13 0.93
N ALA A 116 -16.52 -4.99 1.57
CA ALA A 116 -17.22 -4.91 2.85
C ALA A 116 -18.67 -5.44 2.76
N VAL A 117 -19.41 -5.09 1.70
CA VAL A 117 -20.77 -5.59 1.45
C VAL A 117 -20.76 -7.11 1.26
N MET A 118 -19.87 -7.65 0.44
CA MET A 118 -19.77 -9.09 0.21
C MET A 118 -19.40 -9.84 1.48
N THR A 119 -18.40 -9.38 2.21
CA THR A 119 -17.98 -9.94 3.50
C THR A 119 -19.11 -9.96 4.50
N ARG A 120 -19.85 -8.85 4.58
CA ARG A 120 -20.98 -8.70 5.51
C ARG A 120 -22.14 -9.62 5.15
N ILE A 121 -22.48 -9.73 3.87
CA ILE A 121 -23.58 -10.60 3.38
C ILE A 121 -23.21 -12.07 3.58
N ALA A 122 -22.00 -12.47 3.20
CA ALA A 122 -21.55 -13.86 3.27
C ALA A 122 -21.08 -14.30 4.65
N GLN A 123 -20.95 -13.37 5.63
CA GLN A 123 -20.39 -13.62 6.96
C GLN A 123 -19.02 -14.30 6.91
N GLN A 124 -18.21 -13.89 5.93
CA GLN A 124 -16.89 -14.46 5.66
C GLN A 124 -15.96 -13.36 5.14
N TYR A 125 -14.77 -13.22 5.73
CA TYR A 125 -13.81 -12.18 5.35
C TYR A 125 -12.88 -12.57 4.18
N ASP A 126 -12.64 -13.87 4.00
CA ASP A 126 -11.81 -14.36 2.87
C ASP A 126 -12.64 -14.35 1.59
N ILE A 127 -12.25 -13.49 0.65
CA ILE A 127 -12.98 -13.31 -0.61
C ILE A 127 -13.05 -14.59 -1.44
N SER A 128 -12.04 -15.46 -1.39
CA SER A 128 -12.06 -16.74 -2.10
C SER A 128 -13.12 -17.68 -1.54
N LEU A 129 -13.27 -17.69 -0.22
CA LEU A 129 -14.32 -18.45 0.45
C LEU A 129 -15.71 -17.83 0.24
N VAL A 130 -15.81 -16.49 0.20
CA VAL A 130 -17.06 -15.82 -0.19
C VAL A 130 -17.51 -16.30 -1.55
N PHE A 131 -16.64 -16.30 -2.55
CA PHE A 131 -16.96 -16.78 -3.89
C PHE A 131 -17.30 -18.26 -3.92
N SER A 132 -16.64 -19.08 -3.12
CA SER A 132 -16.96 -20.50 -2.97
C SER A 132 -18.38 -20.69 -2.38
N ASN A 133 -18.72 -19.94 -1.32
CA ASN A 133 -20.01 -20.01 -0.65
C ASN A 133 -21.17 -19.57 -1.55
N ILE A 134 -20.94 -18.62 -2.47
CA ILE A 134 -21.94 -18.22 -3.48
C ILE A 134 -21.96 -19.15 -4.71
N GLY A 135 -21.19 -20.24 -4.71
CA GLY A 135 -21.19 -21.23 -5.79
C GLY A 135 -20.36 -20.84 -7.00
N LEU A 136 -19.42 -19.91 -6.85
CA LEU A 136 -18.53 -19.42 -7.90
C LEU A 136 -17.03 -19.61 -7.55
N PRO A 137 -16.60 -20.80 -7.11
CA PRO A 137 -15.23 -21.01 -6.60
C PRO A 137 -14.16 -20.70 -7.64
N PHE A 138 -14.41 -20.96 -8.91
CA PHE A 138 -13.47 -20.64 -10.00
C PHE A 138 -13.24 -19.12 -10.13
N LEU A 139 -14.31 -18.31 -10.03
CA LEU A 139 -14.16 -16.85 -10.07
C LEU A 139 -13.45 -16.32 -8.84
N GLY A 140 -13.65 -16.92 -7.67
CA GLY A 140 -12.89 -16.60 -6.46
C GLY A 140 -11.40 -16.85 -6.62
N MET A 141 -11.02 -17.98 -7.23
CA MET A 141 -9.63 -18.28 -7.55
C MET A 141 -9.04 -17.25 -8.54
N VAL A 142 -9.77 -16.89 -9.58
CA VAL A 142 -9.34 -15.87 -10.57
C VAL A 142 -9.11 -14.52 -9.90
N VAL A 143 -10.06 -14.07 -9.04
CA VAL A 143 -9.91 -12.81 -8.27
C VAL A 143 -8.67 -12.86 -7.40
N LEU A 144 -8.49 -13.92 -6.62
CA LEU A 144 -7.35 -14.07 -5.72
C LEU A 144 -6.02 -14.02 -6.49
N ILE A 145 -5.90 -14.76 -7.58
CA ILE A 145 -4.68 -14.80 -8.40
C ILE A 145 -4.40 -13.42 -9.00
N LEU A 146 -5.38 -12.78 -9.65
CA LEU A 146 -5.17 -11.50 -10.30
C LEU A 146 -4.86 -10.39 -9.30
N ALA A 147 -5.57 -10.34 -8.17
CA ALA A 147 -5.35 -9.33 -7.13
C ALA A 147 -3.95 -9.46 -6.50
N THR A 148 -3.55 -10.68 -6.14
CA THR A 148 -2.23 -10.94 -5.55
C THR A 148 -1.12 -10.73 -6.58
N TRP A 149 -1.32 -11.13 -7.82
CA TRP A 149 -0.33 -10.94 -8.89
C TRP A 149 -0.04 -9.47 -9.14
N THR A 150 -1.07 -8.65 -9.33
CA THR A 150 -0.90 -7.20 -9.55
C THR A 150 -0.22 -6.53 -8.38
N THR A 151 -0.65 -6.82 -7.16
CA THR A 151 -0.10 -6.22 -5.92
C THR A 151 1.34 -6.64 -5.68
N ASN A 152 1.64 -7.93 -5.71
CA ASN A 152 2.99 -8.44 -5.44
C ASN A 152 3.99 -7.99 -6.51
N THR A 153 3.59 -7.99 -7.78
CA THR A 153 4.44 -7.50 -8.87
C THR A 153 4.77 -6.01 -8.70
N THR A 154 3.77 -5.20 -8.35
CA THR A 154 3.93 -3.77 -8.09
C THR A 154 4.89 -3.52 -6.91
N ASN A 155 4.68 -4.22 -5.80
CA ASN A 155 5.52 -4.09 -4.60
C ASN A 155 6.97 -4.55 -4.86
N ALA A 156 7.17 -5.66 -5.56
CA ALA A 156 8.50 -6.16 -5.91
C ALA A 156 9.24 -5.19 -6.87
N TYR A 157 8.52 -4.58 -7.82
CA TYR A 157 9.08 -3.55 -8.70
C TYR A 157 9.54 -2.32 -7.92
N SER A 158 8.68 -1.78 -7.04
CA SER A 158 9.03 -0.63 -6.18
C SER A 158 10.18 -0.96 -5.22
N ALA A 159 10.21 -2.15 -4.65
CA ALA A 159 11.33 -2.59 -3.81
C ALA A 159 12.66 -2.57 -4.57
N GLY A 160 12.68 -3.02 -5.82
CA GLY A 160 13.85 -2.96 -6.68
C GLY A 160 14.31 -1.53 -6.97
N LEU A 161 13.37 -0.61 -7.24
CA LEU A 161 13.68 0.82 -7.42
C LEU A 161 14.27 1.44 -6.16
N ASN A 162 13.64 1.20 -5.01
CA ASN A 162 14.09 1.71 -3.73
C ASN A 162 15.48 1.19 -3.37
N ALA A 163 15.79 -0.06 -3.65
CA ALA A 163 17.12 -0.62 -3.44
C ALA A 163 18.18 0.07 -4.30
N VAL A 164 17.89 0.36 -5.56
CA VAL A 164 18.80 1.12 -6.43
C VAL A 164 19.12 2.49 -5.82
N MET A 165 18.11 3.17 -5.29
CA MET A 165 18.30 4.50 -4.67
C MET A 165 19.06 4.41 -3.34
N VAL A 166 18.68 3.48 -2.46
CA VAL A 166 19.26 3.34 -1.12
C VAL A 166 20.73 2.94 -1.17
N PHE A 167 21.07 2.01 -2.06
CA PHE A 167 22.43 1.47 -2.19
C PHE A 167 23.25 2.16 -3.30
N ASN A 168 22.72 3.22 -3.89
CA ASN A 168 23.34 3.95 -5.00
C ASN A 168 23.84 3.03 -6.13
N LEU A 169 22.98 2.09 -6.52
CA LEU A 169 23.29 1.13 -7.58
C LEU A 169 23.03 1.76 -8.96
N LYS A 170 23.66 1.20 -9.99
CA LYS A 170 23.31 1.54 -11.37
C LYS A 170 21.89 1.07 -11.70
N GLU A 171 21.17 1.79 -12.56
CA GLU A 171 19.82 1.42 -13.00
C GLU A 171 19.76 -0.01 -13.57
N SER A 172 20.83 -0.47 -14.21
CA SER A 172 20.98 -1.86 -14.68
C SER A 172 20.90 -2.90 -13.56
N GLY A 173 21.18 -2.51 -12.31
CA GLY A 173 21.07 -3.38 -11.13
C GLY A 173 19.66 -3.56 -10.60
N ARG A 174 18.68 -2.78 -11.07
CA ARG A 174 17.29 -2.82 -10.58
C ARG A 174 16.68 -4.23 -10.66
N SER A 175 16.82 -4.90 -11.79
CA SER A 175 16.26 -6.24 -11.98
C SER A 175 16.84 -7.25 -10.98
N MET A 176 18.14 -7.19 -10.73
CA MET A 176 18.79 -8.06 -9.74
C MET A 176 18.31 -7.73 -8.31
N ALA A 177 18.21 -6.44 -7.97
CA ALA A 177 17.67 -5.99 -6.69
C ALA A 177 16.23 -6.47 -6.49
N THR A 178 15.39 -6.37 -7.54
CA THR A 178 14.01 -6.90 -7.53
C THR A 178 13.99 -8.41 -7.25
N VAL A 179 14.87 -9.18 -7.89
CA VAL A 179 14.96 -10.63 -7.67
C VAL A 179 15.34 -10.94 -6.23
N ILE A 180 16.39 -10.30 -5.72
CA ILE A 180 16.88 -10.55 -4.36
C ILE A 180 15.81 -10.21 -3.32
N LEU A 181 15.22 -9.01 -3.39
CA LEU A 181 14.21 -8.57 -2.44
C LEU A 181 12.91 -9.37 -2.56
N GLY A 182 12.50 -9.72 -3.78
CA GLY A 182 11.34 -10.57 -4.00
C GLY A 182 11.55 -11.99 -3.47
N ALA A 183 12.75 -12.56 -3.63
CA ALA A 183 13.10 -13.85 -3.03
C ALA A 183 13.07 -13.79 -1.49
N VAL A 184 13.64 -12.77 -0.88
CA VAL A 184 13.57 -12.54 0.57
C VAL A 184 12.12 -12.43 1.02
N GLY A 185 11.29 -11.65 0.34
CA GLY A 185 9.86 -11.51 0.64
C GLY A 185 9.11 -12.85 0.53
N THR A 186 9.42 -13.66 -0.49
CA THR A 186 8.82 -14.99 -0.67
C THR A 186 9.22 -15.94 0.47
N VAL A 187 10.47 -15.91 0.91
CA VAL A 187 10.94 -16.71 2.06
C VAL A 187 10.23 -16.26 3.34
N LEU A 188 10.15 -14.94 3.60
CA LEU A 188 9.45 -14.40 4.76
C LEU A 188 7.96 -14.79 4.78
N ALA A 189 7.31 -14.77 3.62
CA ALA A 189 5.93 -15.26 3.49
C ALA A 189 5.82 -16.76 3.80
N ALA A 190 6.73 -17.57 3.29
CA ALA A 190 6.75 -19.01 3.49
C ALA A 190 6.99 -19.43 4.96
N VAL A 191 7.76 -18.65 5.73
CA VAL A 191 7.97 -18.87 7.16
C VAL A 191 6.85 -18.26 8.03
N GLY A 192 5.81 -17.67 7.42
CA GLY A 192 4.59 -17.26 8.11
C GLY A 192 4.67 -15.89 8.80
N VAL A 193 5.57 -15.00 8.39
CA VAL A 193 5.66 -13.63 8.95
C VAL A 193 4.34 -12.85 8.83
N ALA A 194 3.53 -13.14 7.79
CA ALA A 194 2.22 -12.55 7.60
C ALA A 194 1.11 -13.12 8.51
N GLY A 195 1.42 -14.05 9.42
CA GLY A 195 0.44 -14.67 10.32
C GLY A 195 -0.24 -13.70 11.28
N ASN A 196 0.39 -12.55 11.58
CA ASN A 196 -0.24 -11.44 12.29
C ASN A 196 -0.40 -10.24 11.33
N PHE A 197 -1.38 -10.35 10.43
CA PHE A 197 -1.61 -9.36 9.38
C PHE A 197 -1.95 -7.96 9.92
N GLU A 198 -2.78 -7.87 10.96
CA GLU A 198 -3.17 -6.60 11.58
C GLU A 198 -1.98 -5.90 12.23
N GLY A 199 -1.19 -6.64 13.01
CA GLY A 199 0.03 -6.12 13.64
C GLY A 199 1.07 -5.68 12.61
N PHE A 200 1.19 -6.42 11.51
CA PHE A 200 2.09 -6.08 10.40
C PHE A 200 1.64 -4.79 9.70
N LEU A 201 0.35 -4.63 9.37
CA LEU A 201 -0.17 -3.40 8.77
C LEU A 201 -0.01 -2.20 9.69
N THR A 202 -0.30 -2.36 10.98
CA THR A 202 -0.12 -1.31 11.97
C THR A 202 1.36 -0.87 12.05
N LEU A 203 2.28 -1.82 12.04
CA LEU A 203 3.72 -1.53 12.02
C LEU A 203 4.13 -0.75 10.78
N LEU A 204 3.62 -1.14 9.59
CA LEU A 204 3.88 -0.42 8.34
C LEU A 204 3.34 1.01 8.40
N GLY A 205 2.11 1.21 8.89
CA GLY A 205 1.54 2.54 9.08
C GLY A 205 2.38 3.40 10.01
N ASN A 206 2.76 2.85 11.16
CA ASN A 206 3.61 3.52 12.14
C ASN A 206 4.98 3.91 11.57
N ALA A 207 5.56 3.07 10.71
CA ALA A 207 6.85 3.37 10.07
C ALA A 207 6.73 4.39 8.92
N PHE A 208 5.66 4.32 8.12
CA PHE A 208 5.54 5.07 6.88
C PHE A 208 4.91 6.45 7.04
N MET A 209 3.94 6.60 7.94
CA MET A 209 3.27 7.88 8.13
C MET A 209 4.20 9.00 8.60
N PRO A 210 5.18 8.78 9.49
CA PRO A 210 6.20 9.78 9.78
C PRO A 210 7.03 10.20 8.56
N ILE A 211 7.33 9.27 7.62
CA ILE A 211 8.03 9.60 6.37
C ILE A 211 7.17 10.51 5.49
N ILE A 212 5.87 10.21 5.36
CA ILE A 212 4.94 11.05 4.60
C ILE A 212 4.92 12.48 5.15
N ALA A 213 4.97 12.64 6.48
CA ALA A 213 5.06 13.97 7.11
C ALA A 213 6.31 14.73 6.70
N LEU A 214 7.47 14.06 6.56
CA LEU A 214 8.69 14.69 6.06
C LEU A 214 8.52 15.22 4.62
N PHE A 215 7.90 14.43 3.75
CA PHE A 215 7.60 14.88 2.38
C PHE A 215 6.63 16.06 2.35
N ILE A 216 5.61 16.04 3.19
CA ILE A 216 4.65 17.16 3.32
C ILE A 216 5.39 18.42 3.74
N VAL A 217 6.23 18.35 4.77
CA VAL A 217 7.01 19.50 5.25
C VAL A 217 7.98 19.99 4.18
N GLU A 218 8.73 19.10 3.54
CA GLU A 218 9.72 19.50 2.54
C GLU A 218 9.06 20.16 1.33
N TYR A 219 7.97 19.58 0.81
CA TYR A 219 7.32 20.10 -0.39
C TYR A 219 6.42 21.31 -0.12
N TRP A 220 5.53 21.23 0.90
CA TRP A 220 4.54 22.25 1.13
C TRP A 220 5.03 23.38 2.03
N SER A 221 5.65 23.05 3.16
CA SER A 221 6.06 24.07 4.13
C SER A 221 7.34 24.79 3.69
N LEU A 222 8.37 24.06 3.30
CA LEU A 222 9.66 24.63 2.89
C LEU A 222 9.71 24.97 1.40
N GLY A 223 9.17 24.08 0.55
CA GLY A 223 9.13 24.24 -0.91
C GLY A 223 7.97 25.11 -1.41
N LYS A 224 7.04 25.53 -0.54
CA LYS A 224 5.86 26.34 -0.90
C LYS A 224 5.00 25.72 -2.00
N GLY A 225 4.97 24.40 -2.10
CA GLY A 225 4.24 23.63 -3.11
C GLY A 225 4.77 23.79 -4.55
N LYS A 226 6.01 24.27 -4.72
CA LYS A 226 6.62 24.46 -6.03
C LYS A 226 7.73 23.42 -6.27
N ALA A 227 7.65 22.70 -7.39
CA ALA A 227 8.63 21.68 -7.74
C ALA A 227 10.05 22.26 -7.91
N GLU A 228 10.17 23.50 -8.40
CA GLU A 228 11.42 24.21 -8.57
C GLU A 228 12.20 24.46 -7.26
N ASN A 229 11.47 24.51 -6.13
CA ASN A 229 12.05 24.68 -4.80
C ASN A 229 12.40 23.34 -4.14
N PHE A 230 12.02 22.22 -4.75
CA PHE A 230 12.36 20.89 -4.27
C PHE A 230 13.70 20.48 -4.87
N THR A 231 14.77 20.66 -4.09
CA THR A 231 16.13 20.28 -4.50
C THR A 231 16.45 18.89 -4.01
N LEU A 232 16.81 18.01 -4.95
CA LEU A 232 17.41 16.72 -4.61
C LEU A 232 18.75 16.98 -3.89
N ARG A 233 18.94 16.27 -2.78
CA ARG A 233 20.19 16.28 -2.04
C ARG A 233 20.86 14.95 -2.20
N GLU A 234 22.13 14.97 -2.53
CA GLU A 234 22.95 13.76 -2.58
C GLU A 234 23.21 13.23 -1.17
N GLY A 235 23.22 11.91 -1.04
CA GLY A 235 23.54 11.22 0.21
C GLY A 235 22.37 11.10 1.19
N TRP A 236 22.70 10.67 2.39
CA TRP A 236 21.74 10.40 3.44
C TRP A 236 21.34 11.67 4.21
N SER A 237 20.04 11.87 4.40
CA SER A 237 19.54 12.97 5.21
C SER A 237 19.53 12.60 6.69
N VAL A 238 20.55 13.00 7.44
CA VAL A 238 20.60 12.77 8.89
C VAL A 238 19.37 13.36 9.58
N ALA A 239 18.95 14.58 9.19
CA ALA A 239 17.73 15.20 9.72
C ALA A 239 16.50 14.33 9.46
N GLY A 240 16.36 13.81 8.22
CA GLY A 240 15.25 12.93 7.86
C GLY A 240 15.22 11.65 8.69
N ILE A 241 16.38 10.97 8.80
CA ILE A 241 16.48 9.70 9.53
C ILE A 241 16.20 9.88 11.02
N VAL A 242 16.82 10.88 11.65
CA VAL A 242 16.64 11.12 13.10
C VAL A 242 15.21 11.52 13.41
N THR A 243 14.64 12.44 12.67
CA THR A 243 13.25 12.89 12.93
C THR A 243 12.23 11.83 12.58
N TRP A 244 12.48 10.99 11.57
CA TRP A 244 11.68 9.79 11.30
C TRP A 244 11.74 8.81 12.47
N ALA A 245 12.94 8.48 12.97
CA ALA A 245 13.09 7.54 14.09
C ALA A 245 12.37 8.03 15.35
N LEU A 246 12.46 9.34 15.66
CA LEU A 246 11.72 9.93 16.77
C LEU A 246 10.21 9.93 16.54
N GLY A 247 9.76 10.21 15.31
CA GLY A 247 8.37 10.08 14.90
C GLY A 247 7.86 8.66 15.02
N PHE A 248 8.63 7.67 14.55
CA PHE A 248 8.29 6.26 14.70
C PHE A 248 8.20 5.86 16.18
N ALA A 249 9.14 6.28 17.02
CA ALA A 249 9.05 6.04 18.46
C ALA A 249 7.80 6.68 19.08
N ALA A 250 7.38 7.85 18.61
CA ALA A 250 6.18 8.53 19.10
C ALA A 250 4.86 7.80 18.72
N THR A 251 4.87 6.91 17.75
CA THR A 251 3.67 6.09 17.42
C THR A 251 3.33 5.09 18.53
N PHE A 252 4.26 4.76 19.40
CA PHE A 252 4.04 3.86 20.55
C PHE A 252 3.53 4.59 21.80
N LEU A 253 3.28 5.89 21.74
CA LEU A 253 2.64 6.61 22.84
C LEU A 253 1.19 6.14 22.99
N THR A 254 0.77 5.96 24.24
CA THR A 254 -0.58 5.48 24.59
C THR A 254 -1.67 6.57 24.47
N VAL A 255 -1.30 7.79 24.06
CA VAL A 255 -2.22 8.94 23.93
C VAL A 255 -2.43 9.25 22.46
N GLY A 256 -3.68 9.49 22.09
CA GLY A 256 -4.04 9.87 20.72
C GLY A 256 -4.03 8.71 19.72
N ILE A 257 -3.83 9.03 18.44
CA ILE A 257 -3.81 8.06 17.34
C ILE A 257 -2.34 7.86 16.93
N SER A 258 -1.87 6.62 16.98
CA SER A 258 -0.47 6.24 16.80
C SER A 258 0.22 6.92 15.62
N PHE A 259 -0.30 6.75 14.40
CA PHE A 259 0.32 7.32 13.21
C PHE A 259 0.28 8.85 13.18
N ILE A 260 -0.75 9.50 13.77
CA ILE A 260 -0.83 10.96 13.86
C ILE A 260 0.26 11.49 14.79
N ASN A 261 0.47 10.83 15.94
CA ASN A 261 1.57 11.18 16.85
C ASN A 261 2.92 11.13 16.11
N GLY A 262 3.14 10.06 15.35
CA GLY A 262 4.34 9.90 14.53
C GLY A 262 4.53 11.00 13.50
N MET A 263 3.46 11.34 12.77
CA MET A 263 3.47 12.41 11.77
C MET A 263 3.77 13.78 12.39
N LEU A 264 3.10 14.11 13.50
CA LEU A 264 3.28 15.40 14.16
C LEU A 264 4.70 15.55 14.70
N VAL A 265 5.19 14.55 15.44
CA VAL A 265 6.54 14.60 16.00
C VAL A 265 7.59 14.67 14.90
N SER A 266 7.52 13.78 13.92
CA SER A 266 8.46 13.75 12.80
C SER A 266 8.43 15.06 12.00
N GLY A 267 7.24 15.53 11.61
CA GLY A 267 7.07 16.73 10.80
C GLY A 267 7.53 18.00 11.51
N ILE A 268 7.14 18.19 12.77
CA ILE A 268 7.53 19.36 13.56
C ILE A 268 9.05 19.37 13.78
N LEU A 269 9.63 18.29 14.24
CA LEU A 269 11.08 18.21 14.47
C LEU A 269 11.86 18.44 13.20
N TYR A 270 11.40 17.87 12.07
CA TYR A 270 12.05 18.09 10.78
C TYR A 270 11.97 19.56 10.34
N LEU A 271 10.80 20.18 10.47
CA LEU A 271 10.62 21.61 10.14
C LEU A 271 11.56 22.49 10.99
N VAL A 272 11.58 22.28 12.30
CA VAL A 272 12.46 23.02 13.23
C VAL A 272 13.93 22.84 12.83
N TRP A 273 14.36 21.60 12.64
CA TRP A 273 15.75 21.28 12.21
C TRP A 273 16.14 22.03 10.95
N ARG A 274 15.24 22.04 9.95
CA ARG A 274 15.49 22.68 8.65
C ARG A 274 15.52 24.20 8.74
N LEU A 275 14.70 24.80 9.60
CA LEU A 275 14.68 26.26 9.84
C LEU A 275 15.93 26.73 10.58
N VAL A 276 16.36 26.00 11.61
CA VAL A 276 17.58 26.32 12.38
C VAL A 276 18.81 26.23 11.47
N LYS A 277 18.99 25.15 10.71
CA LYS A 277 20.14 25.04 9.77
C LYS A 277 20.12 26.04 8.60
N LYS A 278 18.97 26.65 8.29
CA LYS A 278 18.88 27.70 7.26
C LYS A 278 19.31 29.06 7.81
N GLY A 279 19.24 29.26 9.13
CA GLY A 279 19.76 30.45 9.80
C GLY A 279 21.28 30.49 9.94
N ASP A 280 21.95 29.34 9.76
CA ASP A 280 23.42 29.22 9.84
C ASP A 280 24.13 29.38 8.46
N LYS A 281 23.41 29.85 7.43
CA LYS A 281 23.94 30.21 6.10
C LYS A 281 23.72 31.68 5.87
#